data_574587684471ac297cbdb4ca0eb1b202
#
_entry.id   574587684471ac297cbdb4ca0eb1b202
#
_cell.length_a   1.000
_cell.length_b   1.000
_cell.length_c   1.000
_cell.angle_alpha   90.00
_cell.angle_beta   90.00
_cell.angle_gamma   90.00
#
_symmetry.space_group_name_H-M   'P 1'
#
loop_
_entity.id
_entity.type
_entity.pdbx_description
1 polymer ?
#
loop_
_entity_poly.entity_id
_entity_poly.type
_entity_poly.pdbx_seq_one_letter_code
_entity_poly.pdbx_strand_id
1 'polypeptide(L)'
;MIVKTNPEFGIELALTVPYAYWLHKNNQLEKVITSRGMTPFYFFADKVIEEFQQRTIDNAAAGLGTLPNDWIHGINSLEEPGVLDYTKWEVPPFADFYKNDFYNFKRPTIFINNKYNLEHGETPYGFFDIKCLNDLFSTLDKKGYDVIYKRATNREKDFTIDQNEM
;
A
#
# COMPACT_ATOMS: atom_id res chain seq x y z
N MET A 1 -21.39 -6.36 9.78
CA MET A 1 -20.15 -6.87 10.43
C MET A 1 -19.18 -5.72 10.73
N ILE A 2 -18.42 -5.85 11.81
CA ILE A 2 -17.32 -4.93 12.13
C ILE A 2 -16.03 -5.58 11.62
N VAL A 3 -15.30 -4.91 10.75
CA VAL A 3 -13.95 -5.32 10.32
C VAL A 3 -12.95 -4.63 11.25
N LYS A 4 -12.19 -5.40 12.03
CA LYS A 4 -11.14 -4.88 12.92
C LYS A 4 -9.80 -5.52 12.56
N THR A 5 -8.79 -4.71 12.22
CA THR A 5 -7.55 -5.18 11.62
C THR A 5 -6.40 -4.20 11.86
N ASN A 6 -5.18 -4.72 12.05
CA ASN A 6 -3.96 -3.91 12.09
C ASN A 6 -2.70 -4.68 11.65
N PRO A 7 -2.75 -5.48 10.58
CA PRO A 7 -1.58 -6.22 10.08
C PRO A 7 -0.57 -5.29 9.43
N GLU A 8 0.46 -5.85 8.83
CA GLU A 8 1.35 -5.17 7.89
C GLU A 8 0.54 -4.51 6.76
N PHE A 9 1.02 -3.35 6.28
CA PHE A 9 0.26 -2.51 5.33
C PHE A 9 -0.13 -3.24 4.04
N GLY A 10 0.82 -3.98 3.44
CA GLY A 10 0.57 -4.71 2.20
C GLY A 10 -0.47 -5.82 2.36
N ILE A 11 -0.46 -6.50 3.51
CA ILE A 11 -1.43 -7.54 3.85
C ILE A 11 -2.82 -6.91 4.02
N GLU A 12 -2.92 -5.81 4.75
CA GLU A 12 -4.20 -5.11 4.91
C GLU A 12 -4.76 -4.66 3.56
N LEU A 13 -3.91 -4.08 2.72
CA LEU A 13 -4.30 -3.60 1.39
C LEU A 13 -4.72 -4.74 0.45
N ALA A 14 -4.02 -5.87 0.50
CA ALA A 14 -4.26 -7.00 -0.39
C ALA A 14 -5.44 -7.89 0.03
N LEU A 15 -5.70 -8.00 1.34
CA LEU A 15 -6.69 -8.93 1.87
C LEU A 15 -7.86 -8.23 2.55
N THR A 16 -7.59 -7.38 3.55
CA THR A 16 -8.66 -6.84 4.40
C THR A 16 -9.48 -5.78 3.68
N VAL A 17 -8.84 -4.90 2.90
CA VAL A 17 -9.55 -3.86 2.14
C VAL A 17 -10.50 -4.47 1.10
N PRO A 18 -10.08 -5.46 0.26
CA PRO A 18 -10.98 -6.11 -0.68
C PRO A 18 -12.11 -6.91 0.00
N TYR A 19 -11.84 -7.56 1.13
CA TYR A 19 -12.87 -8.25 1.89
C TYR A 19 -13.90 -7.28 2.48
N ALA A 20 -13.44 -6.17 3.07
CA ALA A 20 -14.33 -5.14 3.59
C ALA A 20 -15.20 -4.52 2.48
N TYR A 21 -14.62 -4.33 1.28
CA TYR A 21 -15.38 -3.83 0.14
C TYR A 21 -16.44 -4.82 -0.32
N TRP A 22 -16.12 -6.11 -0.37
CA TRP A 22 -17.10 -7.16 -0.64
C TRP A 22 -18.24 -7.15 0.40
N LEU A 23 -17.92 -7.02 1.69
CA LEU A 23 -18.93 -6.86 2.75
C LEU A 23 -19.81 -5.62 2.55
N HIS A 24 -19.21 -4.49 2.15
CA HIS A 24 -19.93 -3.27 1.86
C HIS A 24 -20.94 -3.48 0.71
N LYS A 25 -20.51 -4.06 -0.40
CA LYS A 25 -21.39 -4.35 -1.55
C LYS A 25 -22.52 -5.28 -1.22
N ASN A 26 -22.34 -6.15 -0.24
CA ASN A 26 -23.37 -7.06 0.24
C ASN A 26 -24.21 -6.50 1.41
N ASN A 27 -24.09 -5.19 1.73
CA ASN A 27 -24.76 -4.53 2.85
C ASN A 27 -24.51 -5.19 4.21
N GLN A 28 -23.32 -5.74 4.40
CA GLN A 28 -22.92 -6.44 5.62
C GLN A 28 -21.87 -5.66 6.43
N LEU A 29 -21.23 -4.64 5.85
CA LEU A 29 -20.23 -3.83 6.55
C LEU A 29 -20.94 -2.80 7.43
N GLU A 30 -20.62 -2.79 8.73
CA GLU A 30 -21.09 -1.79 9.70
C GLU A 30 -20.05 -0.69 9.90
N LYS A 31 -18.81 -1.09 10.12
CA LYS A 31 -17.67 -0.17 10.31
C LYS A 31 -16.35 -0.90 10.13
N VAL A 32 -15.30 -0.11 9.91
CA VAL A 32 -13.90 -0.57 9.90
C VAL A 32 -13.16 0.05 11.07
N ILE A 33 -12.36 -0.77 11.77
CA ILE A 33 -11.41 -0.35 12.80
C ILE A 33 -10.03 -0.78 12.34
N THR A 34 -9.14 0.18 12.11
CA THR A 34 -7.89 -0.03 11.39
C THR A 34 -6.74 0.81 11.96
N SER A 35 -5.59 0.72 11.33
CA SER A 35 -4.41 1.49 11.65
C SER A 35 -4.47 2.92 11.11
N ARG A 36 -3.73 3.81 11.75
CA ARG A 36 -3.60 5.20 11.34
C ARG A 36 -3.18 5.34 9.88
N GLY A 37 -3.86 6.23 9.14
CA GLY A 37 -3.61 6.53 7.73
C GLY A 37 -4.32 5.60 6.74
N MET A 38 -5.19 4.71 7.21
CA MET A 38 -5.91 3.77 6.35
C MET A 38 -7.28 4.26 5.86
N THR A 39 -7.81 5.32 6.44
CA THR A 39 -9.12 5.88 6.03
C THR A 39 -9.26 6.04 4.51
N PRO A 40 -8.27 6.55 3.76
CA PRO A 40 -8.40 6.68 2.31
C PRO A 40 -8.63 5.36 1.57
N PHE A 41 -8.14 4.24 2.10
CA PHE A 41 -8.30 2.93 1.46
C PHE A 41 -9.69 2.31 1.72
N TYR A 42 -10.41 2.83 2.71
CA TYR A 42 -11.77 2.41 3.07
C TYR A 42 -12.82 3.48 2.72
N PHE A 43 -12.59 4.25 1.65
CA PHE A 43 -13.46 5.35 1.20
C PHE A 43 -14.93 4.95 1.00
N PHE A 44 -15.20 3.69 0.80
CA PHE A 44 -16.52 3.12 0.61
C PHE A 44 -17.28 2.85 1.92
N ALA A 45 -16.58 2.84 3.06
CA ALA A 45 -17.19 2.52 4.36
C ALA A 45 -17.78 3.76 5.01
N ASP A 46 -19.01 3.67 5.51
CA ASP A 46 -19.71 4.77 6.19
C ASP A 46 -18.99 5.21 7.46
N LYS A 47 -18.27 4.29 8.10
CA LYS A 47 -17.56 4.56 9.35
C LYS A 47 -16.21 3.87 9.38
N VAL A 48 -15.14 4.65 9.47
CA VAL A 48 -13.76 4.19 9.68
C VAL A 48 -13.22 4.77 10.97
N ILE A 49 -12.58 3.93 11.80
CA ILE A 49 -11.96 4.33 13.06
C ILE A 49 -10.49 3.91 13.00
N GLU A 50 -9.58 4.87 13.04
CA GLU A 50 -8.14 4.64 13.12
C GLU A 50 -7.73 4.47 14.59
N GLU A 51 -7.95 3.27 15.14
CA GLU A 51 -7.70 2.94 16.54
C GLU A 51 -6.22 2.66 16.82
N PHE A 52 -5.53 1.99 15.86
CA PHE A 52 -4.18 1.51 16.07
C PHE A 52 -3.13 2.51 15.61
N GLN A 53 -2.26 2.94 16.52
CA GLN A 53 -1.15 3.85 16.22
C GLN A 53 0.04 3.15 15.54
N GLN A 54 0.19 1.85 15.81
CA GLN A 54 1.24 1.01 15.25
C GLN A 54 0.63 -0.25 14.65
N ARG A 55 1.26 -0.75 13.58
CA ARG A 55 0.88 -1.99 12.93
C ARG A 55 1.54 -3.18 13.62
N THR A 56 0.89 -4.32 13.57
CA THR A 56 1.49 -5.59 13.91
C THR A 56 2.36 -6.02 12.72
N ILE A 57 3.67 -6.07 12.92
CA ILE A 57 4.64 -6.43 11.86
C ILE A 57 4.74 -7.94 11.72
N ASP A 58 4.50 -8.66 12.80
CA ASP A 58 4.44 -10.08 12.76
C ASP A 58 3.10 -10.47 12.09
N ASN A 59 3.17 -11.24 11.02
CA ASN A 59 2.01 -11.73 10.26
C ASN A 59 1.19 -12.75 11.04
N ALA A 60 1.30 -12.74 12.37
CA ALA A 60 0.51 -13.58 13.24
C ALA A 60 -0.98 -13.26 13.06
N ALA A 61 -1.78 -14.28 13.25
CA ALA A 61 -3.24 -14.22 13.17
C ALA A 61 -3.87 -13.07 13.97
N ALA A 62 -3.19 -12.60 15.01
CA ALA A 62 -3.64 -11.50 15.86
C ALA A 62 -3.85 -10.16 15.11
N GLY A 63 -3.05 -9.86 14.09
CA GLY A 63 -3.20 -8.62 13.31
C GLY A 63 -4.23 -8.71 12.20
N LEU A 64 -4.62 -9.90 11.79
CA LEU A 64 -5.52 -10.13 10.66
C LEU A 64 -7.00 -9.96 11.03
N GLY A 65 -7.32 -10.08 12.32
CA GLY A 65 -8.62 -9.69 12.86
C GLY A 65 -9.80 -10.44 12.26
N THR A 66 -10.62 -9.75 11.51
CA THR A 66 -11.94 -10.21 11.06
C THR A 66 -11.92 -11.01 9.75
N LEU A 67 -10.76 -11.28 9.18
CA LEU A 67 -10.68 -12.12 7.97
C LEU A 67 -11.23 -13.53 8.22
N PRO A 68 -11.79 -14.19 7.22
CA PRO A 68 -12.15 -15.59 7.31
C PRO A 68 -10.97 -16.45 7.78
N ASN A 69 -11.21 -17.42 8.65
CA ASN A 69 -10.14 -18.22 9.27
C ASN A 69 -9.29 -19.00 8.25
N ASP A 70 -9.90 -19.47 7.18
CA ASP A 70 -9.24 -20.16 6.08
C ASP A 70 -8.24 -19.26 5.33
N TRP A 71 -8.48 -17.95 5.29
CA TRP A 71 -7.53 -17.00 4.70
C TRP A 71 -6.29 -16.80 5.56
N ILE A 72 -6.47 -16.83 6.89
CA ILE A 72 -5.40 -16.61 7.86
C ILE A 72 -4.36 -17.72 7.78
N HIS A 73 -4.77 -18.97 7.65
CA HIS A 73 -3.87 -20.10 7.57
C HIS A 73 -2.95 -20.07 6.35
N GLY A 74 -3.43 -19.58 5.22
CA GLY A 74 -2.66 -19.50 3.98
C GLY A 74 -1.53 -18.49 3.96
N ILE A 75 -1.54 -17.53 4.87
CA ILE A 75 -0.50 -16.49 4.91
C ILE A 75 0.73 -16.98 5.69
N ASN A 76 0.55 -17.86 6.65
CA ASN A 76 1.58 -18.22 7.62
C ASN A 76 2.05 -19.68 7.54
N SER A 77 1.49 -20.51 6.69
CA SER A 77 1.84 -21.92 6.61
C SER A 77 2.17 -22.35 5.19
N LEU A 78 3.44 -22.74 4.99
CA LEU A 78 3.85 -23.45 3.77
C LEU A 78 3.31 -24.88 3.71
N GLU A 79 2.89 -25.44 4.86
CA GLU A 79 2.40 -26.81 4.99
C GLU A 79 0.88 -26.90 4.72
N GLU A 80 0.14 -25.83 5.03
CA GLU A 80 -1.27 -25.72 4.75
C GLU A 80 -1.56 -24.38 4.07
N PRO A 81 -1.34 -24.27 2.75
CA PRO A 81 -1.68 -23.06 2.03
C PRO A 81 -3.19 -22.84 2.13
N GLY A 82 -3.60 -21.82 2.85
CA GLY A 82 -5.00 -21.41 2.91
C GLY A 82 -5.47 -21.02 1.53
N VAL A 83 -6.70 -21.33 1.24
CA VAL A 83 -7.31 -20.97 -0.03
C VAL A 83 -8.02 -19.63 0.15
N LEU A 84 -7.51 -18.60 -0.51
CA LEU A 84 -8.22 -17.32 -0.60
C LEU A 84 -9.54 -17.54 -1.34
N ASP A 85 -10.65 -17.33 -0.64
CA ASP A 85 -11.97 -17.39 -1.26
C ASP A 85 -12.23 -16.11 -2.05
N TYR A 86 -11.86 -16.13 -3.32
CA TYR A 86 -12.06 -14.99 -4.23
C TYR A 86 -13.53 -14.62 -4.45
N THR A 87 -14.49 -15.44 -4.02
CA THR A 87 -15.92 -15.06 -4.07
C THR A 87 -16.28 -14.00 -3.02
N LYS A 88 -15.41 -13.82 -2.01
CA LYS A 88 -15.54 -12.79 -0.95
C LYS A 88 -14.45 -11.73 -1.03
N TRP A 89 -13.82 -11.58 -2.19
CA TRP A 89 -12.71 -10.67 -2.41
C TRP A 89 -12.99 -9.81 -3.64
N GLU A 90 -13.04 -8.50 -3.46
CA GLU A 90 -13.28 -7.57 -4.56
C GLU A 90 -12.48 -6.28 -4.33
N VAL A 91 -11.69 -5.89 -5.32
CA VAL A 91 -10.89 -4.67 -5.24
C VAL A 91 -11.79 -3.45 -5.32
N PRO A 92 -11.71 -2.50 -4.37
CA PRO A 92 -12.41 -1.23 -4.48
C PRO A 92 -12.03 -0.47 -5.75
N PRO A 93 -12.96 0.28 -6.36
CA PRO A 93 -12.70 1.04 -7.58
C PRO A 93 -11.88 2.31 -7.30
N PHE A 94 -10.63 2.15 -6.84
CA PHE A 94 -9.75 3.26 -6.48
C PHE A 94 -9.55 4.27 -7.61
N ALA A 95 -9.38 3.78 -8.85
CA ALA A 95 -9.15 4.64 -10.00
C ALA A 95 -10.37 5.54 -10.32
N ASP A 96 -11.58 5.05 -10.06
CA ASP A 96 -12.80 5.82 -10.27
C ASP A 96 -13.06 6.83 -9.15
N PHE A 97 -12.74 6.44 -7.92
CA PHE A 97 -12.93 7.31 -6.76
C PHE A 97 -11.86 8.40 -6.66
N TYR A 98 -10.58 8.05 -6.88
CA TYR A 98 -9.44 8.96 -6.83
C TYR A 98 -9.05 9.45 -8.22
N LYS A 99 -10.01 9.96 -8.99
CA LYS A 99 -9.73 10.57 -10.28
C LYS A 99 -8.77 11.75 -10.11
N ASN A 100 -7.81 11.82 -11.01
CA ASN A 100 -6.93 12.97 -11.06
C ASN A 100 -7.62 14.13 -11.77
N ASP A 101 -8.27 15.00 -11.04
CA ASP A 101 -8.85 16.24 -11.55
C ASP A 101 -7.91 17.46 -11.35
N PHE A 102 -6.79 17.24 -10.66
CA PHE A 102 -5.88 18.32 -10.25
C PHE A 102 -4.69 18.51 -11.22
N TYR A 103 -4.12 17.40 -11.71
CA TYR A 103 -2.96 17.45 -12.61
C TYR A 103 -3.39 17.28 -14.06
N ASN A 104 -3.11 18.29 -14.89
CA ASN A 104 -3.34 18.23 -16.34
C ASN A 104 -2.00 18.03 -17.06
N PHE A 105 -1.60 16.78 -17.22
CA PHE A 105 -0.38 16.42 -17.91
C PHE A 105 -0.58 16.53 -19.43
N LYS A 106 0.31 17.26 -20.09
CA LYS A 106 0.26 17.45 -21.55
C LYS A 106 0.95 16.33 -22.33
N ARG A 107 1.85 15.61 -21.68
CA ARG A 107 2.60 14.47 -22.23
C ARG A 107 2.28 13.20 -21.44
N PRO A 108 2.54 12.01 -22.00
CA PRO A 108 2.48 10.78 -21.22
C PRO A 108 3.35 10.90 -19.98
N THR A 109 2.83 10.52 -18.81
CA THR A 109 3.46 10.78 -17.53
C THR A 109 3.95 9.49 -16.88
N ILE A 110 5.18 9.51 -16.40
CA ILE A 110 5.79 8.42 -15.66
C ILE A 110 5.94 8.83 -14.20
N PHE A 111 5.42 8.01 -13.30
CA PHE A 111 5.62 8.17 -11.86
C PHE A 111 6.82 7.32 -11.40
N ILE A 112 7.82 7.97 -10.83
CA ILE A 112 9.00 7.33 -10.27
C ILE A 112 8.96 7.46 -8.76
N ASN A 113 8.84 6.32 -8.07
CA ASN A 113 8.95 6.24 -6.62
C ASN A 113 10.31 5.69 -6.24
N ASN A 114 11.21 6.55 -5.76
CA ASN A 114 12.50 6.12 -5.25
C ASN A 114 12.35 5.76 -3.77
N LYS A 115 12.56 4.49 -3.45
CA LYS A 115 12.45 3.96 -2.08
C LYS A 115 13.81 3.46 -1.61
N TYR A 116 14.26 3.99 -0.49
CA TYR A 116 15.44 3.50 0.21
C TYR A 116 14.98 2.44 1.21
N ASN A 117 15.37 1.19 1.00
CA ASN A 117 14.89 0.07 1.80
C ASN A 117 16.04 -0.58 2.58
N LEU A 118 15.90 -0.60 3.92
CA LEU A 118 16.82 -1.25 4.86
C LEU A 118 16.23 -2.50 5.53
N GLU A 119 15.05 -2.94 5.10
CA GLU A 119 14.26 -3.95 5.79
C GLU A 119 14.94 -5.33 5.91
N HIS A 120 15.84 -5.65 4.99
CA HIS A 120 16.47 -6.99 4.93
C HIS A 120 18.00 -6.96 5.01
N GLY A 121 18.58 -5.95 5.60
CA GLY A 121 20.03 -5.90 5.77
C GLY A 121 20.61 -4.50 5.96
N GLU A 122 21.90 -4.44 6.19
CA GLU A 122 22.63 -3.19 6.42
C GLU A 122 22.87 -2.41 5.12
N THR A 123 22.83 -3.08 3.98
CA THR A 123 23.05 -2.44 2.68
C THR A 123 21.69 -2.06 2.07
N PRO A 124 21.46 -0.78 1.79
CA PRO A 124 20.22 -0.35 1.15
C PRO A 124 20.09 -0.94 -0.25
N TYR A 125 18.89 -1.37 -0.60
CA TYR A 125 18.59 -1.89 -1.92
C TYR A 125 17.27 -1.31 -2.47
N GLY A 126 17.07 -1.48 -3.79
CA GLY A 126 15.85 -1.07 -4.46
C GLY A 126 15.70 0.44 -4.62
N PHE A 127 16.81 1.20 -4.56
CA PHE A 127 16.79 2.64 -4.83
C PHE A 127 17.66 2.99 -6.05
N PHE A 128 17.31 4.10 -6.68
CA PHE A 128 18.12 4.70 -7.73
C PHE A 128 19.09 5.71 -7.11
N ASP A 129 20.37 5.58 -7.42
CA ASP A 129 21.34 6.61 -7.09
C ASP A 129 21.18 7.85 -7.99
N ILE A 130 21.87 8.94 -7.64
CA ILE A 130 21.78 10.22 -8.35
C ILE A 130 22.15 10.07 -9.82
N LYS A 131 23.20 9.31 -10.11
CA LYS A 131 23.63 9.13 -11.51
C LYS A 131 22.56 8.42 -12.32
N CYS A 132 22.00 7.35 -11.78
CA CYS A 132 20.92 6.61 -12.41
C CYS A 132 19.67 7.48 -12.63
N LEU A 133 19.29 8.30 -11.62
CA LEU A 133 18.17 9.21 -11.73
C LEU A 133 18.38 10.27 -12.81
N ASN A 134 19.57 10.87 -12.90
CA ASN A 134 19.88 11.85 -13.93
C ASN A 134 19.82 11.26 -15.33
N ASP A 135 20.40 10.07 -15.51
CA ASP A 135 20.36 9.36 -16.80
C ASP A 135 18.92 9.01 -17.19
N LEU A 136 18.12 8.57 -16.20
CA LEU A 136 16.71 8.22 -16.38
C LEU A 136 15.89 9.44 -16.75
N PHE A 137 15.98 10.54 -15.99
CA PHE A 137 15.22 11.77 -16.27
C PHE A 137 15.57 12.35 -17.62
N SER A 138 16.87 12.41 -17.95
CA SER A 138 17.33 12.89 -19.26
C SER A 138 16.81 12.02 -20.42
N THR A 139 16.74 10.72 -20.19
CA THR A 139 16.21 9.78 -21.19
C THR A 139 14.71 9.95 -21.39
N LEU A 140 13.97 10.09 -20.30
CA LEU A 140 12.52 10.23 -20.34
C LEU A 140 12.10 11.57 -20.96
N ASP A 141 12.78 12.66 -20.62
CA ASP A 141 12.53 13.97 -21.23
C ASP A 141 12.78 13.95 -22.73
N LYS A 142 13.91 13.39 -23.19
CA LYS A 142 14.21 13.21 -24.64
C LYS A 142 13.16 12.38 -25.36
N LYS A 143 12.50 11.45 -24.66
CA LYS A 143 11.42 10.61 -25.21
C LYS A 143 10.05 11.29 -25.12
N GLY A 144 9.96 12.48 -24.57
CA GLY A 144 8.72 13.25 -24.51
C GLY A 144 7.77 12.85 -23.36
N TYR A 145 8.29 12.31 -22.27
CA TYR A 145 7.50 12.02 -21.07
C TYR A 145 7.57 13.17 -20.07
N ASP A 146 6.48 13.38 -19.35
CA ASP A 146 6.49 14.10 -18.08
C ASP A 146 6.86 13.14 -16.94
N VAL A 147 7.57 13.62 -15.93
CA VAL A 147 8.00 12.80 -14.81
C VAL A 147 7.49 13.37 -13.51
N ILE A 148 6.81 12.54 -12.73
CA ILE A 148 6.54 12.82 -11.32
C ILE A 148 7.53 11.98 -10.49
N TYR A 149 8.38 12.66 -9.76
CA TYR A 149 9.35 12.00 -8.90
C TYR A 149 8.97 12.11 -7.44
N LYS A 150 8.80 10.96 -6.80
CA LYS A 150 8.68 10.87 -5.34
C LYS A 150 10.04 10.47 -4.77
N ARG A 151 10.66 11.41 -4.09
CA ARG A 151 11.92 11.23 -3.37
C ARG A 151 11.75 10.21 -2.23
N ALA A 152 12.79 9.42 -1.96
CA ALA A 152 12.88 8.62 -0.75
C ALA A 152 12.80 9.55 0.48
N THR A 153 11.89 9.24 1.40
CA THR A 153 11.64 10.06 2.59
C THR A 153 12.18 9.42 3.86
N ASN A 154 13.12 8.49 3.74
CA ASN A 154 13.68 7.86 4.91
C ASN A 154 14.46 8.88 5.74
N ARG A 155 14.12 9.00 7.02
CA ARG A 155 14.79 9.86 8.00
C ARG A 155 15.76 9.08 8.88
N GLU A 156 16.05 7.85 8.51
CA GLU A 156 17.01 7.03 9.26
C GLU A 156 18.42 7.59 9.09
N LYS A 157 19.25 7.36 10.12
CA LYS A 157 20.52 8.03 10.36
C LYS A 157 21.56 7.95 9.22
N ASP A 158 21.40 6.97 8.32
CA ASP A 158 22.39 6.67 7.28
C ASP A 158 21.96 7.14 5.88
N PHE A 159 20.79 7.75 5.77
CA PHE A 159 20.32 8.29 4.51
C PHE A 159 20.66 9.78 4.42
N THR A 160 21.67 10.10 3.68
CA THR A 160 22.00 11.49 3.35
C THR A 160 21.02 11.99 2.28
N ILE A 161 20.13 12.89 2.69
CA ILE A 161 19.15 13.56 1.84
C ILE A 161 19.83 14.16 0.59
N ASP A 162 21.06 14.63 0.74
CA ASP A 162 21.90 15.21 -0.31
C ASP A 162 22.10 14.30 -1.53
N GLN A 163 21.93 13.02 -1.41
CA GLN A 163 22.05 12.07 -2.52
C GLN A 163 20.83 12.07 -3.47
N ASN A 164 19.73 12.70 -3.06
CA ASN A 164 18.49 12.77 -3.87
C ASN A 164 17.98 14.20 -4.05
N GLU A 165 18.74 15.19 -3.63
CA GLU A 165 18.44 16.61 -3.85
C GLU A 165 19.14 17.12 -5.10
N MET A 166 18.47 16.97 -6.22
CA MET A 166 18.76 17.77 -7.41
C MET A 166 17.46 18.15 -8.11
#